data_3203c4acddad52000774e59dd4a36a98
#
_entry.id   3203c4acddad52000774e59dd4a36a98
#
_cell.length_a   1.000
_cell.length_b   1.000
_cell.length_c   1.000
_cell.angle_alpha   90.00
_cell.angle_beta   90.00
_cell.angle_gamma   90.00
#
_symmetry.space_group_name_H-M   'P 1'
#
loop_
_entity.id
_entity.type
_entity.pdbx_description
1 polymer ?
#
loop_
_entity_poly.entity_id
_entity_poly.type
_entity_poly.pdbx_seq_one_letter_code
_entity_poly.pdbx_strand_id
1 'polypeptide(L)'
;MKNLKSLMATKMLIDLQLFAEGDKGQVYPVHNNKFFICTTGRTGEADTIIRGLENFAPAIDGNVESWTPMDEGGWTRNQVTGKGLTLGFSGKRQYGDAGNDYIAGLMTGTGVAVQSKFKWEMPSGATLAGDCVINVTTPAGGDSTNIDTLEFELLSDGKPTFTPASSV
;
A
#
# COMPACT_ATOMS: atom_id res chain seq x y z
N MET A 1 -5.73 56.42 13.58
CA MET A 1 -6.65 55.30 13.28
C MET A 1 -6.60 54.79 11.83
N LYS A 2 -5.84 55.35 10.91
CA LYS A 2 -5.71 54.85 9.51
C LYS A 2 -4.73 53.67 9.31
N ASN A 3 -3.78 53.47 10.21
CA ASN A 3 -2.71 52.46 10.03
C ASN A 3 -3.11 51.02 10.44
N LEU A 4 -4.10 50.87 11.32
CA LEU A 4 -4.48 49.53 11.81
C LEU A 4 -5.28 48.71 10.77
N LYS A 5 -6.17 49.40 10.01
CA LYS A 5 -6.93 48.74 8.92
C LYS A 5 -6.05 48.35 7.73
N SER A 6 -5.02 49.16 7.43
CA SER A 6 -4.07 48.86 6.36
C SER A 6 -3.17 47.67 6.72
N LEU A 7 -2.75 47.55 8.01
CA LEU A 7 -1.91 46.44 8.47
C LEU A 7 -2.69 45.10 8.51
N MET A 8 -3.98 45.13 8.90
CA MET A 8 -4.83 43.96 8.87
C MET A 8 -5.14 43.48 7.44
N ALA A 9 -5.35 44.40 6.52
CA ALA A 9 -5.57 44.02 5.12
C ALA A 9 -4.33 43.41 4.47
N THR A 10 -3.15 43.94 4.78
CA THR A 10 -1.88 43.36 4.28
C THR A 10 -1.58 41.98 4.88
N LYS A 11 -1.88 41.79 6.17
CA LYS A 11 -1.72 40.49 6.81
C LYS A 11 -2.70 39.44 6.28
N MET A 12 -3.95 39.80 6.02
CA MET A 12 -4.92 38.91 5.37
C MET A 12 -4.54 38.53 3.94
N LEU A 13 -3.94 39.47 3.17
CA LEU A 13 -3.47 39.16 1.81
C LEU A 13 -2.26 38.23 1.79
N ILE A 14 -1.38 38.34 2.79
CA ILE A 14 -0.21 37.44 2.93
C ILE A 14 -0.68 36.03 3.35
N ASP A 15 -1.64 35.91 4.26
CA ASP A 15 -2.21 34.62 4.66
C ASP A 15 -2.99 33.95 3.49
N LEU A 16 -3.66 34.74 2.63
CA LEU A 16 -4.33 34.20 1.45
C LEU A 16 -3.35 33.71 0.37
N GLN A 17 -2.17 34.32 0.27
CA GLN A 17 -1.13 33.87 -0.66
C GLN A 17 -0.44 32.59 -0.21
N LEU A 18 -0.36 32.31 1.09
CA LEU A 18 0.16 31.04 1.61
C LEU A 18 -0.77 29.84 1.32
N PHE A 19 -2.08 30.08 1.13
CA PHE A 19 -3.06 29.06 0.77
C PHE A 19 -3.30 28.92 -0.73
N ALA A 20 -2.72 29.81 -1.55
CA ALA A 20 -2.89 29.82 -3.01
C ALA A 20 -1.72 29.17 -3.78
N GLU A 21 -0.68 28.67 -3.08
CA GLU A 21 0.29 27.79 -3.70
C GLU A 21 -0.34 26.40 -3.83
N GLY A 22 -1.00 26.18 -4.95
CA GLY A 22 -1.53 24.89 -5.33
C GLY A 22 -0.43 23.83 -5.14
N ASP A 23 -0.78 22.76 -4.46
CA ASP A 23 0.05 21.62 -4.12
C ASP A 23 0.79 21.15 -5.38
N LYS A 24 2.02 21.63 -5.56
CA LYS A 24 2.91 21.20 -6.65
C LYS A 24 3.31 19.80 -6.29
N GLY A 25 2.72 18.82 -6.95
CA GLY A 25 2.88 17.39 -6.81
C GLY A 25 4.08 16.98 -5.95
N GLN A 26 3.82 16.59 -4.72
CA GLN A 26 4.86 16.22 -3.77
C GLN A 26 5.33 14.80 -4.04
N VAL A 27 6.65 14.59 -4.15
CA VAL A 27 7.26 13.27 -4.26
C VAL A 27 7.78 12.82 -2.91
N TYR A 28 7.52 11.56 -2.56
CA TYR A 28 7.90 11.00 -1.27
C TYR A 28 8.91 9.85 -1.46
N PRO A 29 9.89 9.71 -0.57
CA PRO A 29 10.73 8.51 -0.55
C PRO A 29 9.91 7.25 -0.27
N VAL A 30 10.33 6.13 -0.87
CA VAL A 30 9.64 4.84 -0.72
C VAL A 30 9.60 4.38 0.74
N HIS A 31 10.61 4.68 1.55
CA HIS A 31 10.68 4.30 2.96
C HIS A 31 9.61 4.97 3.86
N ASN A 32 8.87 5.96 3.34
CA ASN A 32 7.76 6.58 4.08
C ASN A 32 6.48 5.73 4.03
N ASN A 33 6.44 4.68 3.21
CA ASN A 33 5.33 3.73 3.22
C ASN A 33 5.41 2.84 4.47
N LYS A 34 4.25 2.50 5.04
CA LYS A 34 4.16 1.58 6.18
C LYS A 34 3.19 0.46 5.85
N PHE A 35 3.58 -0.74 6.25
CA PHE A 35 2.80 -1.94 6.01
C PHE A 35 2.48 -2.63 7.32
N PHE A 36 1.21 -2.98 7.49
CA PHE A 36 0.69 -3.64 8.69
C PHE A 36 -0.02 -4.93 8.31
N ILE A 37 0.06 -5.89 9.20
CA ILE A 37 -0.57 -7.19 9.07
C ILE A 37 -1.39 -7.52 10.33
N CYS A 38 -2.43 -8.31 10.16
CA CYS A 38 -3.16 -8.88 11.29
C CYS A 38 -2.52 -10.22 11.69
N THR A 39 -1.98 -10.33 12.90
CA THR A 39 -1.33 -11.55 13.40
C THR A 39 -2.31 -12.61 13.92
N THR A 40 -3.59 -12.30 13.96
CA THR A 40 -4.68 -13.22 14.36
C THR A 40 -5.51 -13.71 13.17
N GLY A 41 -4.95 -13.68 11.96
CA GLY A 41 -5.66 -14.03 10.73
C GLY A 41 -6.69 -12.97 10.35
N ARG A 42 -7.91 -13.39 9.96
CA ARG A 42 -8.98 -12.45 9.55
C ARG A 42 -9.85 -11.93 10.70
N THR A 43 -9.62 -12.37 11.92
CA THR A 43 -10.50 -12.04 13.06
C THR A 43 -10.17 -10.71 13.74
N GLY A 44 -8.95 -10.20 13.54
CA GLY A 44 -8.47 -8.94 14.11
C GLY A 44 -8.36 -7.80 13.10
N GLU A 45 -7.62 -6.77 13.50
CA GLU A 45 -7.26 -5.63 12.65
C GLU A 45 -5.80 -5.72 12.20
N ALA A 46 -5.49 -5.11 11.05
CA ALA A 46 -4.11 -5.01 10.56
C ALA A 46 -3.40 -3.85 11.28
N ASP A 47 -2.91 -4.09 12.48
CA ASP A 47 -2.28 -3.11 13.38
C ASP A 47 -0.81 -3.39 13.67
N THR A 48 -0.34 -4.60 13.38
CA THR A 48 1.05 -4.99 13.60
C THR A 48 1.91 -4.60 12.42
N ILE A 49 2.86 -3.67 12.62
CA ILE A 49 3.78 -3.22 11.58
C ILE A 49 4.74 -4.34 11.18
N ILE A 50 5.03 -4.45 9.89
CA ILE A 50 6.05 -5.36 9.35
C ILE A 50 7.35 -4.58 9.21
N ARG A 51 8.37 -4.96 9.95
CA ARG A 51 9.69 -4.31 9.93
C ARG A 51 10.69 -5.10 9.10
N GLY A 52 11.83 -4.46 8.81
CA GLY A 52 12.91 -5.07 8.05
C GLY A 52 12.70 -5.09 6.53
N LEU A 53 11.63 -4.47 6.02
CA LEU A 53 11.36 -4.37 4.58
C LEU A 53 12.33 -3.38 3.92
N GLU A 54 12.93 -3.79 2.81
CA GLU A 54 13.86 -2.98 1.99
C GLU A 54 13.24 -2.57 0.66
N ASN A 55 12.34 -3.42 0.13
CA ASN A 55 11.67 -3.17 -1.14
C ASN A 55 10.23 -3.66 -1.10
N PHE A 56 9.35 -3.00 -1.85
CA PHE A 56 8.04 -3.52 -2.17
C PHE A 56 7.65 -3.21 -3.62
N ALA A 57 6.90 -4.10 -4.22
CA ALA A 57 6.47 -4.01 -5.61
C ALA A 57 4.96 -4.30 -5.69
N PRO A 58 4.10 -3.27 -5.80
CA PRO A 58 2.69 -3.47 -6.04
C PRO A 58 2.44 -3.82 -7.51
N ALA A 59 1.64 -4.86 -7.76
CA ALA A 59 1.15 -5.25 -9.07
C ALA A 59 -0.38 -5.33 -9.05
N ILE A 60 -1.02 -4.76 -10.05
CA ILE A 60 -2.46 -4.86 -10.24
C ILE A 60 -2.69 -5.56 -11.58
N ASP A 61 -3.14 -6.80 -11.52
CA ASP A 61 -3.50 -7.57 -12.69
C ASP A 61 -4.95 -7.33 -13.05
N GLY A 62 -5.22 -7.19 -14.36
CA GLY A 62 -6.57 -6.99 -14.88
C GLY A 62 -6.89 -8.00 -15.96
N ASN A 63 -8.08 -8.64 -15.87
CA ASN A 63 -8.64 -9.39 -16.97
C ASN A 63 -9.36 -8.42 -17.92
N VAL A 64 -8.92 -8.37 -19.17
CA VAL A 64 -9.50 -7.50 -20.21
C VAL A 64 -10.21 -8.37 -21.23
N GLU A 65 -11.53 -8.21 -21.34
CA GLU A 65 -12.33 -8.79 -22.41
C GLU A 65 -12.41 -7.83 -23.58
N SER A 66 -12.21 -8.36 -24.79
CA SER A 66 -12.22 -7.61 -26.03
C SER A 66 -13.24 -8.18 -27.00
N TRP A 67 -14.05 -7.34 -27.63
CA TRP A 67 -15.00 -7.77 -28.66
C TRP A 67 -15.12 -6.72 -29.77
N THR A 68 -15.58 -7.17 -30.92
CA THR A 68 -15.77 -6.31 -32.10
C THR A 68 -17.23 -6.34 -32.51
N PRO A 69 -18.03 -5.30 -32.16
CA PRO A 69 -19.42 -5.19 -32.57
C PRO A 69 -19.56 -5.06 -34.10
N MET A 70 -20.62 -5.61 -34.68
CA MET A 70 -20.86 -5.50 -36.13
C MET A 70 -21.18 -4.08 -36.58
N ASP A 71 -21.74 -3.25 -35.72
CA ASP A 71 -22.15 -1.87 -35.96
C ASP A 71 -21.02 -0.84 -35.80
N GLU A 72 -19.82 -1.29 -35.40
CA GLU A 72 -18.66 -0.44 -35.17
C GLU A 72 -17.61 -0.48 -36.30
N GLY A 73 -17.97 -1.03 -37.46
CA GLY A 73 -17.09 -1.04 -38.65
C GLY A 73 -15.76 -1.76 -38.46
N GLY A 74 -15.72 -2.77 -37.60
CA GLY A 74 -14.53 -3.57 -37.30
C GLY A 74 -13.63 -3.04 -36.19
N TRP A 75 -14.04 -2.00 -35.44
CA TRP A 75 -13.32 -1.51 -34.28
C TRP A 75 -13.59 -2.35 -33.03
N THR A 76 -12.52 -2.58 -32.26
CA THR A 76 -12.56 -3.38 -31.04
C THR A 76 -12.91 -2.53 -29.83
N ARG A 77 -13.81 -3.02 -28.99
CA ARG A 77 -14.09 -2.50 -27.64
C ARG A 77 -13.40 -3.35 -26.59
N ASN A 78 -13.01 -2.73 -25.51
CA ASN A 78 -12.32 -3.39 -24.39
C ASN A 78 -13.00 -3.05 -23.07
N GLN A 79 -13.10 -4.04 -22.17
CA GLN A 79 -13.64 -3.89 -20.83
C GLN A 79 -12.78 -4.65 -19.83
N VAL A 80 -12.40 -4.00 -18.72
CA VAL A 80 -11.76 -4.68 -17.60
C VAL A 80 -12.83 -5.37 -16.76
N THR A 81 -12.82 -6.71 -16.73
CA THR A 81 -13.84 -7.55 -16.08
C THR A 81 -13.41 -8.08 -14.72
N GLY A 82 -12.12 -8.04 -14.40
CA GLY A 82 -11.58 -8.47 -13.12
C GLY A 82 -10.30 -7.74 -12.76
N LYS A 83 -9.96 -7.68 -11.46
CA LYS A 83 -8.69 -7.16 -10.96
C LYS A 83 -8.23 -7.96 -9.74
N GLY A 84 -6.92 -8.16 -9.64
CA GLY A 84 -6.23 -8.67 -8.47
C GLY A 84 -5.11 -7.72 -8.07
N LEU A 85 -4.85 -7.60 -6.78
CA LEU A 85 -3.71 -6.85 -6.26
C LEU A 85 -2.74 -7.84 -5.60
N THR A 86 -1.48 -7.74 -5.99
CA THR A 86 -0.36 -8.43 -5.35
C THR A 86 0.64 -7.39 -4.86
N LEU A 87 1.07 -7.51 -3.61
CA LEU A 87 2.14 -6.71 -3.02
C LEU A 87 3.31 -7.65 -2.76
N GLY A 88 4.35 -7.59 -3.58
CA GLY A 88 5.59 -8.32 -3.38
C GLY A 88 6.51 -7.56 -2.43
N PHE A 89 7.12 -8.26 -1.46
CA PHE A 89 8.03 -7.68 -0.48
C PHE A 89 9.34 -8.44 -0.42
N SER A 90 10.43 -7.70 -0.26
CA SER A 90 11.72 -8.26 0.10
C SER A 90 12.40 -7.39 1.17
N GLY A 91 13.16 -8.04 2.04
CA GLY A 91 13.84 -7.36 3.14
C GLY A 91 14.68 -8.32 3.97
N LYS A 92 14.93 -7.92 5.22
CA LYS A 92 15.73 -8.71 6.16
C LYS A 92 14.86 -9.42 7.18
N ARG A 93 15.26 -10.66 7.49
CA ARG A 93 14.66 -11.42 8.59
C ARG A 93 15.01 -10.74 9.91
N GLN A 94 14.00 -10.27 10.64
CA GLN A 94 14.16 -9.58 11.91
C GLN A 94 13.53 -10.38 13.04
N TYR A 95 14.33 -11.22 13.68
CA TYR A 95 13.89 -12.06 14.79
C TYR A 95 13.45 -11.24 16.00
N GLY A 96 12.28 -11.54 16.55
CA GLY A 96 11.68 -10.82 17.67
C GLY A 96 10.76 -9.66 17.26
N ASP A 97 10.64 -9.34 15.96
CA ASP A 97 9.62 -8.44 15.45
C ASP A 97 8.32 -9.20 15.18
N ALA A 98 7.23 -8.77 15.80
CA ALA A 98 5.96 -9.49 15.74
C ALA A 98 5.41 -9.68 14.32
N GLY A 99 5.52 -8.67 13.45
CA GLY A 99 5.04 -8.74 12.08
C GLY A 99 5.92 -9.63 11.20
N ASN A 100 7.24 -9.46 11.31
CA ASN A 100 8.23 -10.23 10.57
C ASN A 100 8.22 -11.70 11.00
N ASP A 101 8.15 -12.00 12.31
CA ASP A 101 8.05 -13.35 12.86
C ASP A 101 6.76 -14.06 12.44
N TYR A 102 5.63 -13.33 12.47
CA TYR A 102 4.36 -13.88 12.03
C TYR A 102 4.41 -14.35 10.58
N ILE A 103 4.89 -13.49 9.67
CA ILE A 103 4.99 -13.82 8.24
C ILE A 103 5.92 -15.02 8.03
N ALA A 104 7.13 -14.99 8.59
CA ALA A 104 8.08 -16.11 8.45
C ALA A 104 7.53 -17.42 9.02
N GLY A 105 6.74 -17.35 10.10
CA GLY A 105 6.09 -18.51 10.71
C GLY A 105 5.06 -19.20 9.80
N LEU A 106 4.57 -18.50 8.77
CA LEU A 106 3.59 -19.05 7.81
C LEU A 106 4.25 -19.85 6.66
N MET A 107 5.56 -20.04 6.65
CA MET A 107 6.32 -20.67 5.55
C MET A 107 5.80 -22.05 5.13
N THR A 108 5.19 -22.80 6.03
CA THR A 108 4.60 -24.13 5.75
C THR A 108 3.07 -24.13 5.80
N GLY A 109 2.46 -22.96 6.02
CA GLY A 109 1.02 -22.83 6.12
C GLY A 109 0.33 -22.94 4.77
N THR A 110 -0.91 -23.45 4.79
CA THR A 110 -1.79 -23.53 3.61
C THR A 110 -3.22 -23.21 3.98
N GLY A 111 -4.04 -22.88 2.98
CA GLY A 111 -5.47 -22.64 3.14
C GLY A 111 -5.78 -21.49 4.10
N VAL A 112 -6.61 -21.73 5.09
CA VAL A 112 -7.06 -20.70 6.06
C VAL A 112 -5.91 -20.18 6.93
N ALA A 113 -4.89 -20.99 7.17
CA ALA A 113 -3.77 -20.61 8.04
C ALA A 113 -2.94 -19.43 7.52
N VAL A 114 -2.93 -19.22 6.21
CA VAL A 114 -2.20 -18.12 5.54
C VAL A 114 -3.10 -16.93 5.18
N GLN A 115 -4.36 -16.96 5.61
CA GLN A 115 -5.30 -15.85 5.42
C GLN A 115 -5.14 -14.81 6.53
N SER A 116 -5.09 -13.53 6.13
CA SER A 116 -4.92 -12.43 7.05
C SER A 116 -5.59 -11.15 6.50
N LYS A 117 -5.35 -10.03 7.18
CA LYS A 117 -5.68 -8.68 6.70
C LYS A 117 -4.42 -7.85 6.61
N PHE A 118 -4.34 -6.99 5.61
CA PHE A 118 -3.25 -6.04 5.45
C PHE A 118 -3.76 -4.60 5.49
N LYS A 119 -2.86 -3.69 5.83
CA LYS A 119 -3.04 -2.24 5.68
C LYS A 119 -1.74 -1.63 5.20
N TRP A 120 -1.84 -0.88 4.11
CA TRP A 120 -0.76 -0.07 3.56
C TRP A 120 -1.08 1.39 3.81
N GLU A 121 -0.24 2.08 4.57
CA GLU A 121 -0.30 3.52 4.78
C GLU A 121 0.68 4.21 3.83
N MET A 122 0.14 5.05 2.96
CA MET A 122 0.90 5.80 1.98
C MET A 122 1.43 7.10 2.58
N PRO A 123 2.56 7.64 2.08
CA PRO A 123 3.11 8.92 2.56
C PRO A 123 2.17 10.12 2.41
N SER A 124 1.24 10.05 1.47
CA SER A 124 0.18 11.06 1.26
C SER A 124 -0.88 11.10 2.37
N GLY A 125 -0.88 10.12 3.29
CA GLY A 125 -1.93 9.91 4.28
C GLY A 125 -3.09 9.05 3.78
N ALA A 126 -3.08 8.62 2.52
CA ALA A 126 -4.04 7.66 2.01
C ALA A 126 -3.73 6.24 2.54
N THR A 127 -4.76 5.41 2.65
CA THR A 127 -4.61 4.01 3.09
C THR A 127 -5.27 3.04 2.13
N LEU A 128 -4.68 1.85 2.00
CA LEU A 128 -5.25 0.72 1.29
C LEU A 128 -5.27 -0.48 2.24
N ALA A 129 -6.44 -1.04 2.47
CA ALA A 129 -6.62 -2.13 3.42
C ALA A 129 -7.59 -3.19 2.89
N GLY A 130 -7.41 -4.43 3.30
CA GLY A 130 -8.29 -5.52 2.90
C GLY A 130 -7.85 -6.87 3.41
N ASP A 131 -8.61 -7.88 3.06
CA ASP A 131 -8.25 -9.27 3.30
C ASP A 131 -7.15 -9.70 2.32
N CYS A 132 -6.26 -10.57 2.77
CA CYS A 132 -5.18 -11.09 1.94
C CYS A 132 -4.85 -12.55 2.25
N VAL A 133 -4.14 -13.14 1.32
CA VAL A 133 -3.43 -14.42 1.47
C VAL A 133 -1.94 -14.15 1.47
N ILE A 134 -1.21 -14.73 2.41
CA ILE A 134 0.23 -14.56 2.55
C ILE A 134 0.93 -15.75 1.89
N ASN A 135 1.80 -15.47 0.92
CA ASN A 135 2.67 -16.44 0.27
C ASN A 135 4.14 -16.13 0.63
N VAL A 136 4.73 -16.94 1.52
CA VAL A 136 6.14 -16.79 1.90
C VAL A 136 7.01 -17.52 0.89
N THR A 137 7.89 -16.79 0.22
CA THR A 137 8.79 -17.33 -0.81
C THR A 137 10.17 -17.60 -0.27
N THR A 138 10.70 -16.75 0.62
CA THR A 138 12.01 -16.91 1.26
C THR A 138 11.87 -16.57 2.74
N PRO A 139 11.77 -17.55 3.65
CA PRO A 139 11.58 -17.30 5.09
C PRO A 139 12.88 -16.90 5.80
N ALA A 140 14.03 -17.27 5.26
CA ALA A 140 15.38 -16.97 5.73
C ALA A 140 16.39 -17.44 4.67
N GLY A 141 17.65 -17.03 4.78
CA GLY A 141 18.73 -17.51 3.93
C GLY A 141 19.59 -16.40 3.34
N GLY A 142 20.65 -16.81 2.68
CA GLY A 142 21.66 -15.95 2.06
C GLY A 142 23.04 -16.59 2.16
N ASP A 143 24.06 -15.92 1.62
CA ASP A 143 25.46 -16.34 1.76
C ASP A 143 25.92 -16.18 3.22
N SER A 144 26.95 -16.92 3.61
CA SER A 144 27.42 -16.99 5.01
C SER A 144 27.80 -15.64 5.64
N THR A 145 28.10 -14.66 4.84
CA THR A 145 28.45 -13.28 5.26
C THR A 145 27.26 -12.30 5.14
N ASN A 146 26.12 -12.75 4.63
CA ASN A 146 24.93 -11.94 4.46
C ASN A 146 24.01 -12.02 5.69
N ILE A 147 23.14 -11.05 5.83
CA ILE A 147 22.05 -11.07 6.80
C ILE A 147 20.89 -11.85 6.18
N ASP A 148 20.24 -12.70 6.97
CA ASP A 148 19.08 -13.47 6.57
C ASP A 148 18.03 -12.60 5.87
N THR A 149 17.48 -13.13 4.78
CA THR A 149 16.44 -12.44 3.98
C THR A 149 15.04 -12.98 4.33
N LEU A 150 14.05 -12.12 4.14
CA LEU A 150 12.62 -12.47 4.16
C LEU A 150 11.97 -11.94 2.90
N GLU A 151 11.37 -12.85 2.11
CA GLU A 151 10.59 -12.46 0.92
C GLU A 151 9.21 -13.12 0.97
N PHE A 152 8.20 -12.36 0.61
CA PHE A 152 6.82 -12.83 0.62
C PHE A 152 5.94 -11.96 -0.27
N GLU A 153 4.76 -12.46 -0.56
CA GLU A 153 3.73 -11.75 -1.30
C GLU A 153 2.44 -11.67 -0.47
N LEU A 154 1.76 -10.56 -0.54
CA LEU A 154 0.39 -10.40 -0.07
C LEU A 154 -0.53 -10.32 -1.29
N LEU A 155 -1.36 -11.34 -1.48
CA LEU A 155 -2.35 -11.38 -2.55
C LEU A 155 -3.70 -10.94 -1.97
N SER A 156 -4.33 -9.93 -2.57
CA SER A 156 -5.65 -9.49 -2.11
C SER A 156 -6.69 -10.61 -2.28
N ASP A 157 -7.47 -10.83 -1.24
CA ASP A 157 -8.61 -11.73 -1.27
C ASP A 157 -9.91 -10.91 -1.25
N GLY A 158 -10.36 -10.58 -2.45
CA GLY A 158 -11.42 -9.62 -2.70
C GLY A 158 -10.90 -8.20 -3.01
N LYS A 159 -11.83 -7.26 -3.09
CA LYS A 159 -11.54 -5.86 -3.41
C LYS A 159 -11.02 -5.13 -2.18
N PRO A 160 -9.78 -4.60 -2.18
CA PRO A 160 -9.29 -3.77 -1.08
C PRO A 160 -10.03 -2.44 -1.01
N THR A 161 -10.13 -1.89 0.18
CA THR A 161 -10.71 -0.57 0.47
C THR A 161 -9.63 0.49 0.41
N PHE A 162 -9.81 1.45 -0.48
CA PHE A 162 -8.95 2.64 -0.56
C PHE A 162 -9.61 3.81 0.18
N THR A 163 -8.90 4.39 1.13
CA THR A 163 -9.30 5.60 1.84
C THR A 163 -8.36 6.73 1.44
N PRO A 164 -8.83 7.79 0.77
CA PRO A 164 -7.99 8.93 0.40
C PRO A 164 -7.48 9.66 1.65
N ALA A 165 -6.37 10.40 1.49
CA ALA A 165 -5.92 11.31 2.54
C ALA A 165 -7.02 12.31 2.90
N SER A 166 -7.19 12.60 4.19
CA SER A 166 -8.06 13.70 4.61
C SER A 166 -7.48 15.01 4.08
N SER A 167 -8.25 15.74 3.30
CA SER A 167 -7.91 17.14 2.96
C SER A 167 -7.93 17.96 4.26
N VAL A 168 -6.77 18.45 4.67
CA VAL A 168 -6.65 19.43 5.76
C VAL A 168 -7.03 20.80 5.25
#